data_f620dd3d9b112700f59a192f6961a363
#
_entry.id   f620dd3d9b112700f59a192f6961a363
#
_cell.length_a   1.000
_cell.length_b   1.000
_cell.length_c   1.000
_cell.angle_alpha   90.00
_cell.angle_beta   90.00
_cell.angle_gamma   90.00
#
_symmetry.space_group_name_H-M   'P 1'
#
loop_
_entity.id
_entity.type
_entity.pdbx_description
1 polymer ?
#
loop_
_entity_poly.entity_id
_entity_poly.type
_entity_poly.pdbx_seq_one_letter_code
_entity_poly.pdbx_strand_id
1 'polypeptide(L)'
;MTADSTDAFDPLEILRELKWVGYVVVGALGRVIHGSGEVTDGVDIVPATNEANIRALEAALEELNARRRDGAPLDLERSLATQPVLDLVTDAGGLKIVPEPAGTRGFDDLRRDAHTEPLGSGLRPQVASIADHARMLAALNREQDREILRRVRRMVELDRGRSRGWTLER
;
A
#
# COMPACT_ATOMS: atom_id res chain seq x y z
N MET A 1 -22.90 -24.88 -13.95
CA MET A 1 -22.21 -24.73 -12.67
C MET A 1 -21.13 -23.71 -12.85
N THR A 2 -21.41 -22.48 -12.53
CA THR A 2 -20.39 -21.46 -12.40
C THR A 2 -19.61 -21.78 -11.14
N ALA A 3 -18.37 -22.23 -11.31
CA ALA A 3 -17.44 -22.23 -10.21
C ALA A 3 -17.37 -20.79 -9.72
N ASP A 4 -17.82 -20.58 -8.50
CA ASP A 4 -17.58 -19.37 -7.75
C ASP A 4 -16.07 -19.31 -7.52
N SER A 5 -15.35 -18.85 -8.55
CA SER A 5 -13.98 -18.40 -8.38
C SER A 5 -14.09 -17.13 -7.58
N THR A 6 -14.30 -17.27 -6.30
CA THR A 6 -13.76 -16.31 -5.36
C THR A 6 -12.28 -16.34 -5.65
N ASP A 7 -11.82 -15.47 -6.55
CA ASP A 7 -10.40 -15.22 -6.74
C ASP A 7 -9.88 -14.84 -5.35
N ALA A 8 -9.32 -15.84 -4.67
CA ALA A 8 -8.85 -15.68 -3.32
C ALA A 8 -7.79 -14.60 -3.35
N PHE A 9 -8.00 -13.54 -2.59
CA PHE A 9 -7.02 -12.48 -2.45
C PHE A 9 -5.68 -13.05 -1.95
N ASP A 10 -4.65 -12.94 -2.78
CA ASP A 10 -3.29 -13.38 -2.49
C ASP A 10 -2.33 -12.18 -2.53
N PRO A 11 -2.17 -11.46 -1.41
CA PRO A 11 -1.30 -10.30 -1.37
C PRO A 11 0.16 -10.65 -1.63
N LEU A 12 0.62 -11.83 -1.24
CA LEU A 12 2.00 -12.25 -1.44
C LEU A 12 2.31 -12.45 -2.92
N GLU A 13 1.36 -12.96 -3.70
CA GLU A 13 1.50 -13.07 -5.15
C GLU A 13 1.60 -11.68 -5.80
N ILE A 14 0.76 -10.73 -5.42
CA ILE A 14 0.84 -9.35 -5.91
C ILE A 14 2.22 -8.76 -5.59
N LEU A 15 2.66 -8.86 -4.34
CA LEU A 15 3.96 -8.32 -3.93
C LEU A 15 5.14 -9.02 -4.60
N ARG A 16 5.01 -10.31 -4.90
CA ARG A 16 6.04 -11.07 -5.62
C ARG A 16 6.22 -10.55 -7.04
N GLU A 17 5.14 -10.28 -7.75
CA GLU A 17 5.20 -9.70 -9.09
C GLU A 17 5.72 -8.25 -9.08
N LEU A 18 5.55 -7.53 -7.99
CA LEU A 18 6.05 -6.16 -7.80
C LEU A 18 7.53 -6.08 -7.36
N LYS A 19 8.25 -7.18 -7.27
CA LYS A 19 9.61 -7.21 -6.69
C LYS A 19 10.63 -6.25 -7.34
N TRP A 20 10.44 -5.90 -8.60
CA TRP A 20 11.31 -4.98 -9.33
C TRP A 20 10.79 -3.55 -9.41
N VAL A 21 9.67 -3.28 -8.77
CA VAL A 21 9.03 -1.97 -8.73
C VAL A 21 9.42 -1.25 -7.44
N GLY A 22 9.79 0.02 -7.56
CA GLY A 22 9.92 0.90 -6.39
C GLY A 22 8.54 1.37 -5.94
N TYR A 23 8.13 1.01 -4.73
CA TYR A 23 6.84 1.38 -4.15
C TYR A 23 6.87 1.33 -2.63
N VAL A 24 5.88 1.95 -2.03
CA VAL A 24 5.60 1.86 -0.59
C VAL A 24 4.19 1.32 -0.42
N VAL A 25 4.03 0.31 0.42
CA VAL A 25 2.71 -0.24 0.78
C VAL A 25 2.00 0.73 1.73
N VAL A 26 0.78 1.09 1.39
CA VAL A 26 -0.10 1.95 2.19
C VAL A 26 -1.45 1.26 2.42
N GLY A 27 -2.41 1.98 2.96
CA GLY A 27 -3.77 1.48 3.14
C GLY A 27 -3.90 0.37 4.17
N ALA A 28 -4.98 -0.40 4.09
CA ALA A 28 -5.31 -1.42 5.09
C ALA A 28 -4.23 -2.50 5.20
N LEU A 29 -3.67 -2.99 4.09
CA LEU A 29 -2.59 -3.99 4.15
C LEU A 29 -1.36 -3.46 4.90
N GLY A 30 -0.96 -2.23 4.63
CA GLY A 30 0.16 -1.59 5.34
C GLY A 30 -0.09 -1.53 6.85
N ARG A 31 -1.30 -1.17 7.25
CA ARG A 31 -1.69 -1.14 8.67
C ARG A 31 -1.77 -2.54 9.28
N VAL A 32 -2.26 -3.52 8.53
CA VAL A 32 -2.30 -4.93 8.96
C VAL A 32 -0.90 -5.46 9.23
N ILE A 33 0.07 -5.14 8.38
CA ILE A 33 1.48 -5.50 8.57
C ILE A 33 2.01 -4.91 9.89
N HIS A 34 1.57 -3.70 10.26
CA HIS A 34 1.88 -3.10 11.56
C HIS A 34 1.09 -3.67 12.74
N GLY A 35 0.12 -4.55 12.50
CA GLY A 35 -0.67 -5.19 13.56
C GLY A 35 -2.00 -4.52 13.88
N SER A 36 -2.61 -3.79 12.94
CA SER A 36 -3.90 -3.12 13.17
C SER A 36 -5.09 -4.06 13.40
N GLY A 37 -5.00 -5.30 12.96
CA GLY A 37 -6.07 -6.29 13.08
C GLY A 37 -7.24 -6.08 12.12
N GLU A 38 -7.10 -5.23 11.13
CA GLU A 38 -8.11 -5.02 10.08
C GLU A 38 -8.20 -6.22 9.15
N VAL A 39 -9.30 -6.29 8.41
CA VAL A 39 -9.45 -7.19 7.26
C VAL A 39 -9.20 -6.38 5.99
N THR A 40 -8.44 -6.95 5.05
CA THR A 40 -8.16 -6.33 3.76
C THR A 40 -8.39 -7.33 2.63
N ASP A 41 -8.86 -6.84 1.49
CA ASP A 41 -9.11 -7.59 0.26
C ASP A 41 -8.31 -7.07 -0.93
N GLY A 42 -7.41 -6.13 -0.70
CA GLY A 42 -6.59 -5.52 -1.73
C GLY A 42 -5.27 -5.00 -1.20
N VAL A 43 -4.39 -4.68 -2.13
CA VAL A 43 -3.10 -4.04 -1.89
C VAL A 43 -3.16 -2.61 -2.40
N ASP A 44 -2.75 -1.65 -1.58
CA ASP A 44 -2.61 -0.26 -1.98
C ASP A 44 -1.12 0.11 -2.00
N ILE A 45 -0.65 0.64 -3.11
CA ILE A 45 0.75 1.03 -3.27
C ILE A 45 0.91 2.48 -3.75
N VAL A 46 2.01 3.08 -3.35
CA VAL A 46 2.48 4.37 -3.85
C VAL A 46 3.77 4.14 -4.60
N PRO A 47 3.76 4.17 -5.94
CA PRO A 47 4.96 3.90 -6.73
C PRO A 47 5.82 5.14 -6.91
N ALA A 48 7.12 4.94 -7.09
CA ALA A 48 7.98 5.95 -7.68
C ALA A 48 7.55 6.19 -9.14
N THR A 49 7.58 7.44 -9.58
CA THR A 49 7.01 7.86 -10.87
C THR A 49 8.04 8.17 -11.94
N ASN A 50 9.32 7.83 -11.73
CA ASN A 50 10.32 7.92 -12.79
C ASN A 50 10.02 6.91 -13.91
N GLU A 51 10.50 7.22 -15.10
CA GLU A 51 10.19 6.45 -16.31
C GLU A 51 10.54 4.96 -16.20
N ALA A 52 11.73 4.64 -15.66
CA ALA A 52 12.15 3.26 -15.49
C ALA A 52 11.23 2.49 -14.55
N ASN A 53 10.77 3.12 -13.47
CA ASN A 53 9.86 2.49 -12.52
C ASN A 53 8.45 2.29 -13.10
N ILE A 54 7.97 3.25 -13.89
CA ILE A 54 6.68 3.11 -14.60
C ILE A 54 6.72 1.92 -15.54
N ARG A 55 7.81 1.72 -16.28
CA ARG A 55 7.98 0.54 -17.15
C ARG A 55 8.01 -0.77 -16.36
N ALA A 56 8.71 -0.80 -15.22
CA ALA A 56 8.72 -1.97 -14.34
C ALA A 56 7.31 -2.28 -13.80
N LEU A 57 6.57 -1.25 -13.43
CA LEU A 57 5.19 -1.38 -12.97
C LEU A 57 4.27 -1.89 -14.09
N GLU A 58 4.39 -1.37 -15.30
CA GLU A 58 3.63 -1.86 -16.47
C GLU A 58 3.87 -3.37 -16.69
N ALA A 59 5.12 -3.81 -16.64
CA ALA A 59 5.46 -5.21 -16.81
C ALA A 59 4.84 -6.09 -15.70
N ALA A 60 4.90 -5.64 -14.45
CA ALA A 60 4.29 -6.33 -13.32
C ALA A 60 2.75 -6.43 -13.46
N LEU A 61 2.11 -5.35 -13.94
CA LEU A 61 0.66 -5.34 -14.17
C LEU A 61 0.24 -6.29 -15.28
N GLU A 62 1.05 -6.45 -16.31
CA GLU A 62 0.80 -7.45 -17.36
C GLU A 62 0.86 -8.88 -16.80
N GLU A 63 1.87 -9.21 -16.01
CA GLU A 63 1.99 -10.53 -15.36
C GLU A 63 0.84 -10.83 -14.41
N LEU A 64 0.31 -9.82 -13.76
CA LEU A 64 -0.85 -9.92 -12.87
C LEU A 64 -2.19 -9.92 -13.63
N ASN A 65 -2.17 -9.78 -14.95
CA ASN A 65 -3.38 -9.61 -15.77
C ASN A 65 -4.28 -8.48 -15.22
N ALA A 66 -3.66 -7.37 -14.86
CA ALA A 66 -4.35 -6.25 -14.25
C ALA A 66 -5.26 -5.54 -15.25
N ARG A 67 -6.43 -5.17 -14.79
CA ARG A 67 -7.42 -4.41 -15.54
C ARG A 67 -8.12 -3.41 -14.64
N ARG A 68 -8.57 -2.32 -15.20
CA ARG A 68 -9.34 -1.34 -14.44
C ARG A 68 -10.67 -1.93 -13.99
N ARG A 69 -11.02 -1.69 -12.74
CA ARG A 69 -12.29 -2.15 -12.18
C ARG A 69 -13.50 -1.53 -12.91
N ASP A 70 -13.36 -0.32 -13.42
CA ASP A 70 -14.41 0.37 -14.19
C ASP A 70 -14.56 -0.13 -15.64
N GLY A 71 -13.71 -1.04 -16.08
CA GLY A 71 -13.74 -1.61 -17.45
C GLY A 71 -13.11 -0.74 -18.53
N ALA A 72 -12.64 0.47 -18.20
CA ALA A 72 -11.95 1.32 -19.17
C ALA A 72 -10.57 0.75 -19.52
N PRO A 73 -10.00 1.06 -20.70
CA PRO A 73 -8.66 0.64 -21.06
C PRO A 73 -7.61 1.14 -20.05
N LEU A 74 -6.65 0.28 -19.72
CA LEU A 74 -5.57 0.63 -18.84
C LEU A 74 -4.43 1.30 -19.61
N ASP A 75 -4.26 2.59 -19.37
CA ASP A 75 -3.10 3.38 -19.77
C ASP A 75 -2.45 3.90 -18.49
N LEU A 76 -1.37 3.24 -18.05
CA LEU A 76 -0.78 3.51 -16.75
C LEU A 76 -0.23 4.94 -16.67
N GLU A 77 0.54 5.37 -17.65
CA GLU A 77 1.16 6.70 -17.64
C GLU A 77 0.12 7.82 -17.55
N ARG A 78 -0.90 7.73 -18.37
CA ARG A 78 -2.00 8.69 -18.37
C ARG A 78 -2.81 8.63 -17.08
N SER A 79 -3.08 7.43 -16.58
CA SER A 79 -3.85 7.25 -15.34
C SER A 79 -3.12 7.83 -14.14
N LEU A 80 -1.80 7.63 -14.04
CA LEU A 80 -1.00 8.18 -12.94
C LEU A 80 -0.95 9.72 -12.97
N ALA A 81 -1.03 10.30 -14.17
CA ALA A 81 -1.03 11.76 -14.34
C ALA A 81 -2.40 12.42 -14.07
N THR A 82 -3.49 11.69 -14.21
CA THR A 82 -4.85 12.26 -14.23
C THR A 82 -5.77 11.76 -13.12
N GLN A 83 -5.48 10.61 -12.51
CA GLN A 83 -6.36 9.99 -11.53
C GLN A 83 -5.72 9.97 -10.14
N PRO A 84 -6.47 10.37 -9.08
CA PRO A 84 -5.96 10.29 -7.71
C PRO A 84 -5.79 8.86 -7.23
N VAL A 85 -6.61 7.94 -7.71
CA VAL A 85 -6.55 6.51 -7.40
C VAL A 85 -6.81 5.72 -8.67
N LEU A 86 -5.94 4.78 -8.99
CA LEU A 86 -6.15 3.80 -10.05
C LEU A 86 -6.57 2.48 -9.40
N ASP A 87 -7.84 2.14 -9.55
CA ASP A 87 -8.43 0.93 -8.96
C ASP A 87 -8.40 -0.22 -9.96
N LEU A 88 -7.57 -1.23 -9.68
CA LEU A 88 -7.34 -2.39 -10.54
C LEU A 88 -7.84 -3.68 -9.90
N VAL A 89 -8.22 -4.59 -10.76
CA VAL A 89 -8.45 -6.00 -10.43
C VAL A 89 -7.35 -6.81 -11.09
N THR A 90 -6.77 -7.74 -10.35
CA THR A 90 -5.75 -8.67 -10.85
C THR A 90 -6.19 -10.11 -10.64
N ASP A 91 -5.47 -11.07 -11.22
CA ASP A 91 -5.71 -12.49 -10.97
C ASP A 91 -5.45 -12.91 -9.51
N ALA A 92 -4.75 -12.06 -8.73
CA ALA A 92 -4.46 -12.30 -7.31
C ALA A 92 -5.26 -11.38 -6.36
N GLY A 93 -6.21 -10.61 -6.87
CA GLY A 93 -7.06 -9.72 -6.08
C GLY A 93 -6.94 -8.25 -6.46
N GLY A 94 -7.51 -7.39 -5.63
CA GLY A 94 -7.52 -5.94 -5.84
C GLY A 94 -6.16 -5.30 -5.66
N LEU A 95 -5.85 -4.32 -6.51
CA LEU A 95 -4.64 -3.51 -6.42
C LEU A 95 -5.00 -2.05 -6.70
N LYS A 96 -4.77 -1.17 -5.74
CA LYS A 96 -4.92 0.27 -5.93
C LYS A 96 -3.56 0.94 -6.03
N ILE A 97 -3.42 1.79 -7.02
CA ILE A 97 -2.24 2.61 -7.20
C ILE A 97 -2.61 4.05 -6.86
N VAL A 98 -1.96 4.60 -5.86
CA VAL A 98 -2.24 5.94 -5.33
C VAL A 98 -0.97 6.78 -5.45
N PRO A 99 -0.82 7.59 -6.51
CA PRO A 99 0.41 8.36 -6.73
C PRO A 99 0.72 9.34 -5.60
N GLU A 100 -0.29 9.98 -5.06
CA GLU A 100 -0.14 10.97 -4.00
C GLU A 100 -1.28 10.85 -2.98
N PRO A 101 -1.12 9.98 -1.97
CA PRO A 101 -2.14 9.84 -0.92
C PRO A 101 -2.39 11.16 -0.18
N ALA A 102 -3.62 11.36 0.28
CA ALA A 102 -3.99 12.53 1.06
C ALA A 102 -3.02 12.79 2.22
N GLY A 103 -2.62 14.03 2.40
CA GLY A 103 -1.69 14.43 3.44
C GLY A 103 -0.22 14.13 3.15
N THR A 104 0.10 13.63 1.96
CA THR A 104 1.47 13.26 1.56
C THR A 104 1.88 13.91 0.24
N ARG A 105 3.17 13.83 -0.06
CA ARG A 105 3.75 14.21 -1.35
C ARG A 105 4.14 12.99 -2.19
N GLY A 106 3.53 11.84 -1.93
CA GLY A 106 3.76 10.63 -2.69
C GLY A 106 4.98 9.83 -2.25
N PHE A 107 5.58 9.12 -3.19
CA PHE A 107 6.64 8.14 -2.93
C PHE A 107 7.85 8.71 -2.18
N ASP A 108 8.41 9.82 -2.65
CA ASP A 108 9.63 10.39 -2.04
C ASP A 108 9.42 10.86 -0.60
N ASP A 109 8.22 11.30 -0.28
CA ASP A 109 7.82 11.66 1.08
C ASP A 109 7.70 10.40 1.97
N LEU A 110 6.91 9.43 1.54
CA LEU A 110 6.60 8.24 2.34
C LEU A 110 7.80 7.31 2.53
N ARG A 111 8.68 7.19 1.56
CA ARG A 111 9.84 6.29 1.63
C ARG A 111 10.83 6.68 2.72
N ARG A 112 10.86 7.94 3.14
CA ARG A 112 11.81 8.45 4.15
C ARG A 112 11.70 7.71 5.47
N ASP A 113 10.46 7.45 5.90
CA ASP A 113 10.16 6.80 7.17
C ASP A 113 9.61 5.38 6.98
N ALA A 114 9.57 4.88 5.74
CA ALA A 114 9.11 3.54 5.45
C ALA A 114 10.03 2.47 6.06
N HIS A 115 9.42 1.39 6.50
CA HIS A 115 10.13 0.23 7.03
C HIS A 115 10.14 -0.90 6.02
N THR A 116 11.26 -1.59 5.89
CA THR A 116 11.34 -2.85 5.17
C THR A 116 10.81 -3.96 6.06
N GLU A 117 9.70 -4.57 5.65
CA GLU A 117 9.04 -5.61 6.44
C GLU A 117 9.23 -6.98 5.81
N PRO A 118 9.90 -7.93 6.50
CA PRO A 118 10.03 -9.30 6.00
C PRO A 118 8.70 -10.04 6.13
N LEU A 119 8.13 -10.46 5.00
CA LEU A 119 6.86 -11.19 4.94
C LEU A 119 7.04 -12.68 4.67
N GLY A 120 8.26 -13.19 4.69
CA GLY A 120 8.59 -14.55 4.31
C GLY A 120 8.85 -14.71 2.81
N SER A 121 9.36 -15.89 2.41
CA SER A 121 9.66 -16.23 1.00
C SER A 121 10.55 -15.21 0.26
N GLY A 122 11.43 -14.52 1.00
CA GLY A 122 12.31 -13.49 0.45
C GLY A 122 11.64 -12.15 0.13
N LEU A 123 10.36 -11.99 0.45
CA LEU A 123 9.62 -10.75 0.25
C LEU A 123 9.93 -9.74 1.36
N ARG A 124 10.39 -8.57 0.97
CA ARG A 124 10.73 -7.46 1.88
C ARG A 124 10.22 -6.13 1.34
N PRO A 125 8.91 -5.93 1.25
CA PRO A 125 8.37 -4.68 0.77
C PRO A 125 8.65 -3.54 1.75
N GLN A 126 8.75 -2.32 1.22
CA GLN A 126 8.71 -1.12 2.02
C GLN A 126 7.26 -0.79 2.38
N VAL A 127 7.01 -0.56 3.66
CA VAL A 127 5.70 -0.24 4.21
C VAL A 127 5.77 1.14 4.86
N ALA A 128 4.82 2.00 4.58
CA ALA A 128 4.74 3.32 5.21
C ALA A 128 4.76 3.19 6.73
N SER A 129 5.41 4.12 7.40
CA SER A 129 5.45 4.14 8.87
C SER A 129 4.04 4.25 9.45
N ILE A 130 3.87 3.76 10.68
CA ILE A 130 2.57 3.86 11.34
C ILE A 130 2.15 5.34 11.55
N ALA A 131 3.11 6.23 11.77
CA ALA A 131 2.86 7.67 11.85
C ALA A 131 2.35 8.24 10.52
N ASP A 132 2.89 7.79 9.40
CA ASP A 132 2.43 8.20 8.07
C ASP A 132 1.04 7.64 7.76
N HIS A 133 0.72 6.44 8.21
CA HIS A 133 -0.66 5.91 8.14
C HIS A 133 -1.64 6.79 8.92
N ALA A 134 -1.29 7.23 10.12
CA ALA A 134 -2.11 8.16 10.89
C ALA A 134 -2.30 9.49 10.15
N ARG A 135 -1.24 10.02 9.56
CA ARG A 135 -1.27 11.26 8.77
C ARG A 135 -2.22 11.13 7.56
N MET A 136 -2.15 10.05 6.82
CA MET A 136 -3.03 9.80 5.67
C MET A 136 -4.49 9.67 6.08
N LEU A 137 -4.78 8.90 7.12
CA LEU A 137 -6.14 8.74 7.63
C LEU A 137 -6.73 10.06 8.14
N ALA A 138 -5.95 10.85 8.86
CA ALA A 138 -6.38 12.16 9.35
C ALA A 138 -6.67 13.13 8.20
N ALA A 139 -5.85 13.13 7.16
CA ALA A 139 -6.03 13.98 5.98
C ALA A 139 -7.28 13.60 5.18
N LEU A 140 -7.60 12.31 5.06
CA LEU A 140 -8.85 11.84 4.44
C LEU A 140 -10.07 12.27 5.24
N ASN A 141 -9.97 12.34 6.55
CA ASN A 141 -11.02 12.81 7.47
C ASN A 141 -12.40 12.17 7.20
N ARG A 142 -12.42 10.86 6.95
CA ARG A 142 -13.67 10.11 6.72
C ARG A 142 -14.22 9.60 8.03
N GLU A 143 -15.54 9.66 8.18
CA GLU A 143 -16.20 9.16 9.39
C GLU A 143 -15.96 7.66 9.63
N GLN A 144 -15.97 6.87 8.55
CA GLN A 144 -15.71 5.44 8.59
C GLN A 144 -14.32 5.07 9.09
N ASP A 145 -13.36 5.99 9.02
CA ASP A 145 -11.96 5.76 9.44
C ASP A 145 -11.69 6.19 10.88
N ARG A 146 -12.64 6.79 11.58
CA ARG A 146 -12.41 7.35 12.92
C ARG A 146 -11.91 6.33 13.94
N GLU A 147 -12.47 5.13 13.91
CA GLU A 147 -12.07 4.07 14.85
C GLU A 147 -10.67 3.57 14.53
N ILE A 148 -10.38 3.31 13.26
CA ILE A 148 -9.05 2.85 12.87
C ILE A 148 -7.99 3.95 13.09
N LEU A 149 -8.32 5.22 12.88
CA LEU A 149 -7.42 6.32 13.17
C LEU A 149 -7.07 6.39 14.67
N ARG A 150 -8.05 6.21 15.55
CA ARG A 150 -7.78 6.14 17.00
C ARG A 150 -6.85 4.99 17.36
N ARG A 151 -7.07 3.83 16.77
CA ARG A 151 -6.22 2.64 16.96
C ARG A 151 -4.79 2.90 16.48
N VAL A 152 -4.64 3.45 15.29
CA VAL A 152 -3.34 3.76 14.69
C VAL A 152 -2.59 4.82 15.52
N ARG A 153 -3.27 5.84 16.02
CA ARG A 153 -2.66 6.84 16.91
C ARG A 153 -2.13 6.22 18.20
N ARG A 154 -2.83 5.26 18.80
CA ARG A 154 -2.32 4.51 19.96
C ARG A 154 -1.08 3.70 19.61
N MET A 155 -1.05 3.08 18.42
CA MET A 155 0.12 2.36 17.92
C MET A 155 1.33 3.29 17.78
N VAL A 156 1.14 4.50 17.28
CA VAL A 156 2.19 5.54 17.20
C VAL A 156 2.74 5.89 18.57
N GLU A 157 1.87 6.08 19.56
CA GLU A 157 2.28 6.41 20.94
C GLU A 157 3.09 5.26 21.57
N LEU A 158 2.68 4.01 21.37
CA LEU A 158 3.39 2.83 21.86
C LEU A 158 4.77 2.69 21.20
N ASP A 159 4.87 2.95 19.91
CA ASP A 159 6.14 2.90 19.18
C ASP A 159 7.10 3.98 19.68
N ARG A 160 6.63 5.21 19.88
CA ARG A 160 7.41 6.30 20.47
C ARG A 160 7.87 5.99 21.90
N GLY A 161 7.02 5.33 22.68
CA GLY A 161 7.34 4.90 24.04
C GLY A 161 8.47 3.89 24.06
N ARG A 162 8.47 2.92 23.17
CA ARG A 162 9.54 1.93 23.00
C ARG A 162 10.87 2.60 22.62
N SER A 163 10.84 3.51 21.68
CA SER A 163 12.04 4.22 21.21
C SER A 163 12.68 5.07 22.33
N ARG A 164 11.89 5.62 23.26
CA ARG A 164 12.39 6.36 24.42
C ARG A 164 12.97 5.43 25.51
N GLY A 165 12.41 4.23 25.66
CA GLY A 165 12.87 3.24 26.66
C GLY A 165 14.30 2.74 26.40
N TRP A 166 14.71 2.70 25.13
CA TRP A 166 16.05 2.28 24.74
C TRP A 166 17.15 3.31 25.04
N THR A 167 16.77 4.57 25.25
CA THR A 167 17.72 5.66 25.54
C THR A 167 18.05 5.80 27.02
N LEU A 168 17.35 5.13 27.91
CA LEU A 168 17.51 5.24 29.37
C LEU A 168 18.41 4.14 29.97
N GLU A 169 18.83 3.15 29.21
CA GLU A 169 19.68 2.04 29.68
C GLU A 169 21.14 2.08 29.18
N ARG A 170 21.67 3.27 28.90
CA ARG A 170 23.10 3.45 28.60
C ARG A 170 23.74 4.43 29.58
#